data_0c168dab8bb8de68f8c07e9c37c83b8a
#
_entry.id   0c168dab8bb8de68f8c07e9c37c83b8a
#
_cell.length_a   1.000
_cell.length_b   1.000
_cell.length_c   1.000
_cell.angle_alpha   90.00
_cell.angle_beta   90.00
_cell.angle_gamma   90.00
#
_symmetry.space_group_name_H-M   'P 1'
#
loop_
_entity.id
_entity.type
_entity.pdbx_description
1 polymer ?
#
loop_
_entity_poly.entity_id
_entity_poly.type
_entity_poly.pdbx_seq_one_letter_code
_entity_poly.pdbx_strand_id
1 'polypeptide(L)'
;MPARVKVRLFHELRSTLGQSEIELEANTLNDVVESLISLNGSVKELFFDVHGKLRSYIMFYINNTPQNPPGLTRKLNDGDLILLVPTAAGG
;
A
#
# COMPACT_ATOMS: atom_id res chain seq x y z
N MET A 1 -13.33 8.06 13.49
CA MET A 1 -12.15 7.40 14.04
C MET A 1 -11.46 6.59 12.95
N PRO A 2 -10.13 6.62 12.87
CA PRO A 2 -9.45 5.83 11.85
C PRO A 2 -9.60 4.34 12.11
N ALA A 3 -9.63 3.58 11.04
CA ALA A 3 -9.68 2.13 11.14
C ALA A 3 -8.29 1.60 11.45
N ARG A 4 -8.23 0.54 12.23
CA ARG A 4 -6.96 -0.14 12.48
C ARG A 4 -6.83 -1.29 11.49
N VAL A 5 -5.81 -1.22 10.65
CA VAL A 5 -5.64 -2.18 9.56
C VAL A 5 -4.28 -2.82 9.64
N LYS A 6 -4.17 -4.00 9.04
CA LYS A 6 -2.93 -4.73 8.94
C LYS A 6 -2.48 -4.69 7.48
N VAL A 7 -1.23 -4.31 7.27
CA VAL A 7 -0.67 -4.17 5.93
C VAL A 7 0.45 -5.18 5.75
N ARG A 8 0.33 -6.05 4.76
CA ARG A 8 1.39 -6.99 4.41
C ARG A 8 2.15 -6.49 3.20
N LEU A 9 3.46 -6.56 3.31
CA LEU A 9 4.37 -6.02 2.32
C LEU A 9 5.14 -7.16 1.66
N PHE A 10 5.34 -7.05 0.35
CA PHE A 10 5.99 -8.10 -0.42
C PHE A 10 7.11 -7.49 -1.26
N HIS A 11 8.11 -8.32 -1.56
CA HIS A 11 9.21 -7.98 -2.47
C HIS A 11 9.91 -6.68 -2.10
N GLU A 12 9.98 -5.73 -3.01
CA GLU A 12 10.72 -4.48 -2.79
C GLU A 12 10.18 -3.66 -1.62
N LEU A 13 8.88 -3.66 -1.41
CA LEU A 13 8.31 -2.93 -0.29
C LEU A 13 8.77 -3.52 1.04
N ARG A 14 8.78 -4.84 1.11
CA ARG A 14 9.25 -5.52 2.31
C ARG A 14 10.73 -5.24 2.56
N SER A 15 11.54 -5.31 1.51
CA SER A 15 12.97 -5.06 1.63
C SER A 15 13.26 -3.62 2.06
N THR A 16 12.58 -2.67 1.45
CA THR A 16 12.81 -1.25 1.72
C THR A 16 12.37 -0.87 3.11
N LEU A 17 11.24 -1.40 3.58
CA LEU A 17 10.70 -1.06 4.90
C LEU A 17 11.25 -1.95 5.99
N GLY A 18 11.88 -3.07 5.64
CA GLY A 18 12.48 -3.98 6.62
C GLY A 18 11.46 -4.77 7.42
N GLN A 19 10.21 -4.80 6.98
CA GLN A 19 9.14 -5.50 7.67
C GLN A 19 8.21 -6.15 6.67
N SER A 20 7.67 -7.32 7.04
CA SER A 20 6.72 -8.01 6.17
C SER A 20 5.28 -7.66 6.52
N GLU A 21 5.03 -7.11 7.70
CA GLU A 21 3.69 -6.77 8.14
C GLU A 21 3.75 -5.59 9.09
N ILE A 22 2.82 -4.66 8.91
CA ILE A 22 2.74 -3.45 9.72
C ILE A 22 1.29 -3.22 10.07
N GLU A 23 1.01 -2.89 11.35
CA GLU A 23 -0.31 -2.43 11.76
C GLU A 23 -0.29 -0.92 11.78
N LEU A 24 -1.35 -0.31 11.24
CA LEU A 24 -1.46 1.14 11.29
C LEU A 24 -2.92 1.57 11.29
N GLU A 25 -3.13 2.85 11.59
CA GLU A 25 -4.45 3.44 11.54
C GLU A 25 -4.59 4.19 10.22
N ALA A 26 -5.68 3.92 9.51
CA ALA A 26 -5.91 4.53 8.20
C ALA A 26 -7.41 4.51 7.90
N ASN A 27 -7.90 5.59 7.32
CA ASN A 27 -9.29 5.66 6.87
C ASN A 27 -9.44 5.21 5.43
N THR A 28 -8.40 5.38 4.63
CA THR A 28 -8.43 5.09 3.20
C THR A 28 -7.13 4.42 2.77
N LEU A 29 -7.13 3.87 1.56
CA LEU A 29 -5.89 3.32 0.99
C LEU A 29 -4.82 4.41 0.84
N ASN A 30 -5.24 5.64 0.55
CA ASN A 30 -4.28 6.75 0.47
C ASN A 30 -3.56 6.94 1.80
N ASP A 31 -4.28 6.82 2.91
CA ASP A 31 -3.66 6.94 4.24
C ASP A 31 -2.62 5.85 4.47
N VAL A 32 -2.88 4.64 3.97
CA VAL A 32 -1.91 3.55 4.06
C VAL A 32 -0.63 3.92 3.31
N VAL A 33 -0.77 4.37 2.06
CA VAL A 33 0.38 4.76 1.25
C VAL A 33 1.16 5.90 1.91
N GLU A 34 0.46 6.91 2.40
CA GLU A 34 1.09 8.04 3.08
C GLU A 34 1.85 7.61 4.33
N SER A 35 1.28 6.69 5.09
CA SER A 35 1.93 6.17 6.31
C SER A 35 3.22 5.44 5.97
N LEU A 36 3.22 4.66 4.90
CA LEU A 36 4.41 3.93 4.49
C LEU A 36 5.50 4.89 4.00
N ILE A 37 5.12 5.93 3.28
CA ILE A 37 6.06 6.95 2.83
C ILE A 37 6.67 7.67 4.04
N SER A 38 5.88 7.90 5.08
CA SER A 38 6.40 8.52 6.31
C SER A 38 7.42 7.65 7.01
N LEU A 39 7.27 6.33 6.91
CA LEU A 39 8.23 5.41 7.52
C LEU A 39 9.55 5.39 6.75
N ASN A 40 9.49 5.46 5.44
CA ASN A 40 10.69 5.50 4.61
C ASN A 40 10.33 6.16 3.27
N GLY A 41 10.84 7.37 3.09
CA GLY A 41 10.53 8.16 1.89
C GLY A 41 10.90 7.50 0.57
N SER A 42 11.81 6.53 0.60
CA SER A 42 12.21 5.82 -0.61
C SER A 42 11.06 5.06 -1.25
N VAL A 43 10.06 4.66 -0.47
CA VAL A 43 8.94 3.91 -1.04
C VAL A 43 8.04 4.78 -1.91
N LYS A 44 8.16 6.10 -1.82
CA LYS A 44 7.36 6.98 -2.65
C LYS A 44 7.56 6.65 -4.13
N GLU A 45 8.78 6.37 -4.53
CA GLU A 45 9.09 6.05 -5.92
C GLU A 45 8.51 4.71 -6.35
N LEU A 46 8.23 3.83 -5.40
CA LEU A 46 7.61 2.55 -5.70
C LEU A 46 6.12 2.71 -5.98
N PHE A 47 5.50 3.72 -5.36
CA PHE A 47 4.06 3.97 -5.54
C PHE A 47 3.77 4.95 -6.67
N PHE A 48 4.58 5.99 -6.83
CA PHE A 48 4.28 7.08 -7.76
C PHE A 48 5.41 7.29 -8.75
N ASP A 49 5.03 7.65 -9.97
CA ASP A 49 6.03 7.99 -11.00
C ASP A 49 6.45 9.46 -10.86
N VAL A 50 7.30 9.92 -11.78
CA VAL A 50 7.83 11.28 -11.73
C VAL A 50 6.76 12.35 -11.89
N HIS A 51 5.60 11.98 -12.40
CA HIS A 51 4.48 12.89 -12.58
C HIS A 51 3.48 12.82 -11.41
N GLY A 52 3.80 12.05 -10.39
CA GLY A 52 2.92 11.88 -9.23
C GLY A 52 1.77 10.93 -9.45
N LYS A 53 1.78 10.17 -10.52
CA LYS A 53 0.74 9.17 -10.80
C LYS A 53 1.06 7.86 -10.14
N LEU A 54 0.03 7.20 -9.62
CA LEU A 54 0.18 5.88 -9.02
C LEU A 54 0.65 4.89 -10.09
N ARG A 55 1.74 4.19 -9.80
CA ARG A 55 2.26 3.19 -10.72
C ARG A 55 1.36 1.98 -10.75
N SER A 56 1.24 1.37 -11.91
CA SER A 56 0.35 0.22 -12.10
C SER A 56 0.95 -1.11 -11.65
N TYR A 57 2.23 -1.14 -11.30
CA TYR A 57 2.85 -2.43 -10.99
C TYR A 57 2.71 -2.87 -9.54
N ILE A 58 2.08 -2.06 -8.70
CA ILE A 58 1.77 -2.50 -7.34
C ILE A 58 0.30 -2.90 -7.29
N MET A 59 0.06 -4.16 -6.94
CA MET A 59 -1.30 -4.66 -6.78
C MET A 59 -1.74 -4.44 -5.35
N PHE A 60 -2.94 -3.89 -5.20
CA PHE A 60 -3.56 -3.65 -3.90
C PHE A 60 -4.66 -4.70 -3.70
N TYR A 61 -4.65 -5.35 -2.56
CA TYR A 61 -5.71 -6.28 -2.18
C TYR A 61 -6.29 -5.84 -0.85
N ILE A 62 -7.61 -5.90 -0.73
CA ILE A 62 -8.29 -5.67 0.55
C ILE A 62 -9.04 -6.95 0.87
N ASN A 63 -8.66 -7.60 1.97
CA ASN A 63 -9.25 -8.87 2.40
C ASN A 63 -9.26 -9.90 1.27
N ASN A 64 -8.12 -10.00 0.57
CA ASN A 64 -7.89 -10.93 -0.55
C ASN A 64 -8.65 -10.59 -1.83
N THR A 65 -9.30 -9.43 -1.88
CA THR A 65 -9.98 -8.97 -3.09
C THR A 65 -9.11 -7.96 -3.81
N PRO A 66 -8.70 -8.23 -5.06
CA PRO A 66 -7.89 -7.26 -5.78
C PRO A 66 -8.65 -5.99 -6.08
N GLN A 67 -7.95 -4.87 -5.99
CA GLN A 67 -8.50 -3.56 -6.26
C GLN A 67 -7.95 -3.10 -7.61
N ASN A 68 -8.76 -3.13 -8.66
CA ASN A 68 -8.31 -2.78 -9.99
C ASN A 68 -9.41 -1.99 -10.72
N PRO A 69 -9.22 -0.67 -10.94
CA PRO A 69 -8.06 0.11 -10.48
C PRO A 69 -8.09 0.34 -8.97
N PRO A 70 -6.92 0.50 -8.35
CA PRO A 70 -6.90 0.78 -6.92
C PRO A 70 -7.41 2.19 -6.66
N GLY A 71 -8.53 2.28 -5.94
CA GLY A 71 -9.07 3.56 -5.55
C GLY A 71 -8.43 4.02 -4.25
N LEU A 72 -7.56 5.03 -4.32
CA LEU A 72 -6.89 5.51 -3.12
C LEU A 72 -7.85 6.13 -2.12
N THR A 73 -9.02 6.55 -2.58
CA THR A 73 -10.06 7.10 -1.70
C THR A 73 -10.93 6.01 -1.07
N ARG A 74 -10.68 4.75 -1.42
CA ARG A 74 -11.45 3.63 -0.88
C ARG A 74 -11.36 3.60 0.63
N LYS A 75 -12.51 3.59 1.28
CA LYS A 75 -12.56 3.55 2.75
C LYS A 75 -12.26 2.17 3.29
N LEU A 76 -11.57 2.16 4.42
CA LEU A 76 -11.17 0.94 5.10
C LEU A 76 -11.96 0.77 6.39
N ASN A 77 -12.12 -0.48 6.80
CA ASN A 77 -12.80 -0.83 8.03
C ASN A 77 -11.82 -1.46 9.02
N ASP A 78 -12.15 -1.37 10.30
CA ASP A 78 -11.36 -2.04 11.33
C ASP A 78 -11.18 -3.51 11.00
N GLY A 79 -9.94 -3.96 11.13
CA GLY A 79 -9.61 -5.36 10.87
C GLY A 79 -9.31 -5.70 9.42
N ASP A 80 -9.39 -4.74 8.52
CA ASP A 80 -9.07 -5.01 7.11
C ASP A 80 -7.61 -5.42 6.96
N LEU A 81 -7.39 -6.36 6.07
CA LEU A 81 -6.05 -6.81 5.69
C LEU A 81 -5.73 -6.27 4.31
N ILE A 82 -4.67 -5.49 4.24
CA ILE A 82 -4.23 -4.86 3.00
C ILE A 82 -2.97 -5.57 2.53
N LEU A 83 -2.97 -6.06 1.30
CA LEU A 83 -1.77 -6.64 0.70
C LEU A 83 -1.26 -5.68 -0.38
N LEU A 84 0.02 -5.38 -0.33
CA LEU A 84 0.67 -4.54 -1.32
C LEU A 84 1.73 -5.38 -2.01
N VAL A 85 1.43 -5.79 -3.23
CA VAL A 85 2.25 -6.77 -3.95
C VAL A 85 2.82 -6.13 -5.21
N PRO A 86 4.11 -5.77 -5.21
CA PRO A 86 4.75 -5.33 -6.46
C PRO A 86 4.77 -6.50 -7.43
N THR A 87 4.35 -6.25 -8.66
CA THR A 87 4.40 -7.27 -9.69
C THR A 87 5.68 -7.10 -10.50
N ALA A 88 6.12 -8.16 -11.14
CA ALA A 88 7.30 -8.10 -11.96
C ALA A 88 7.02 -7.43 -13.31
N ALA A 89 5.84 -6.92 -13.47
CA ALA A 89 5.34 -6.50 -14.75
C ALA A 89 5.96 -5.20 -15.24
N GLY A 90 6.71 -4.54 -14.41
CA GLY A 90 7.41 -3.38 -14.90
C GLY A 90 8.37 -3.76 -16.00
N GLY A 91 8.62 -5.02 -16.02
CA GLY A 91 9.53 -5.49 -17.05
C GLY A 91 8.89 -5.29 -18.36
#